data_aadd18352c5edc44a9e3503f590c21c7
#
_entry.id   aadd18352c5edc44a9e3503f590c21c7
#
_cell.length_a   1.000
_cell.length_b   1.000
_cell.length_c   1.000
_cell.angle_alpha   90.00
_cell.angle_beta   90.00
_cell.angle_gamma   90.00
#
_symmetry.space_group_name_H-M   'P 1'
#
loop_
_entity.id
_entity.type
_entity.pdbx_description
1 polymer ?
#
loop_
_entity_poly.entity_id
_entity_poly.type
_entity_poly.pdbx_seq_one_letter_code
_entity_poly.pdbx_strand_id
1 'polypeptide(L)'
;VLKTIINLEYLWNQVRVQGGAYGCGCQFMRSGFSYFYSYRDPRLTETYDIFKGLAQQIEHFDADKREMIKYILGTINTLDQPKTNMEQLNHAIGRFYKQLTDADFLQERTEILQTTAADIRDCADLLRCVDCENVCSIGKEQKIKENENQFTRIESLI
;
A
#
# COMPACT_ATOMS: atom_id res chain seq x y z
N VAL A 1 -3.29 2.34 9.41
CA VAL A 1 -4.59 1.67 9.28
C VAL A 1 -5.00 1.55 7.81
N LEU A 2 -4.97 2.65 7.03
CA LEU A 2 -5.33 2.65 5.59
C LEU A 2 -4.62 1.54 4.80
N LYS A 3 -3.30 1.37 4.95
CA LYS A 3 -2.54 0.30 4.29
C LYS A 3 -3.09 -1.09 4.59
N THR A 4 -3.46 -1.34 5.84
CA THR A 4 -4.02 -2.62 6.29
C THR A 4 -5.35 -2.89 5.60
N ILE A 5 -6.23 -1.89 5.55
CA ILE A 5 -7.53 -1.97 4.88
C ILE A 5 -7.35 -2.23 3.38
N ILE A 6 -6.55 -1.40 2.69
CA ILE A 6 -6.33 -1.56 1.24
C ILE A 6 -5.79 -2.96 0.90
N ASN A 7 -4.79 -3.43 1.64
CA ASN A 7 -4.20 -4.74 1.38
C ASN A 7 -5.17 -5.89 1.63
N LEU A 8 -5.96 -5.86 2.71
CA LEU A 8 -6.82 -6.98 3.11
C LEU A 8 -8.16 -6.98 2.38
N GLU A 9 -8.82 -5.82 2.29
CA GLU A 9 -10.19 -5.77 1.77
C GLU A 9 -10.23 -5.63 0.24
N TYR A 10 -9.28 -4.89 -0.34
CA TYR A 10 -9.35 -4.57 -1.77
C TYR A 10 -8.33 -5.36 -2.59
N LEU A 11 -7.04 -5.16 -2.35
CA LEU A 11 -6.01 -5.75 -3.21
C LEU A 11 -5.96 -7.27 -3.10
N TRP A 12 -6.08 -7.82 -1.90
CA TRP A 12 -6.14 -9.27 -1.74
C TRP A 12 -7.29 -9.90 -2.53
N ASN A 13 -8.47 -9.32 -2.46
CA ASN A 13 -9.64 -9.85 -3.14
C ASN A 13 -9.58 -9.64 -4.66
N GLN A 14 -9.31 -8.41 -5.12
CA GLN A 14 -9.44 -8.05 -6.52
C GLN A 14 -8.23 -8.46 -7.35
N VAL A 15 -7.00 -8.25 -6.84
CA VAL A 15 -5.77 -8.53 -7.58
C VAL A 15 -5.33 -9.98 -7.40
N ARG A 16 -5.37 -10.51 -6.17
CA ARG A 16 -4.90 -11.86 -5.90
C ARG A 16 -5.97 -12.92 -6.13
N VAL A 17 -7.10 -12.86 -5.42
CA VAL A 17 -8.12 -13.92 -5.47
C VAL A 17 -8.83 -13.95 -6.82
N GLN A 18 -9.33 -12.81 -7.28
CA GLN A 18 -10.04 -12.70 -8.55
C GLN A 18 -9.09 -12.52 -9.74
N GLY A 19 -8.01 -11.77 -9.55
CA GLY A 19 -7.01 -11.45 -10.57
C GLY A 19 -6.02 -12.58 -10.83
N GLY A 20 -5.76 -13.45 -9.85
CA GLY A 20 -4.84 -14.56 -9.97
C GLY A 20 -3.37 -14.20 -9.73
N ALA A 21 -3.06 -13.00 -9.26
CA ALA A 21 -1.72 -12.62 -8.89
C ALA A 21 -1.21 -13.46 -7.70
N TYR A 22 0.08 -13.80 -7.68
CA TYR A 22 0.68 -14.50 -6.56
C TYR A 22 0.77 -13.62 -5.31
N GLY A 23 1.09 -12.35 -5.48
CA GLY A 23 1.14 -11.36 -4.42
C GLY A 23 0.79 -9.97 -4.91
N CYS A 24 0.27 -9.15 -4.02
CA CYS A 24 -0.03 -7.75 -4.28
C CYS A 24 0.01 -6.95 -2.98
N GLY A 25 0.10 -5.65 -3.09
CA GLY A 25 0.06 -4.79 -1.93
C GLY A 25 0.32 -3.32 -2.25
N CYS A 26 0.30 -2.52 -1.19
CA CYS A 26 0.69 -1.11 -1.22
C CYS A 26 1.65 -0.79 -0.08
N GLN A 27 2.41 0.28 -0.25
CA GLN A 27 3.29 0.85 0.77
C GLN A 27 3.12 2.36 0.79
N PHE A 28 3.05 2.92 1.99
CA PHE A 28 3.08 4.35 2.27
C PHE A 28 4.27 4.62 3.19
N MET A 29 5.25 5.34 2.71
CA MET A 29 6.48 5.61 3.44
C MET A 29 6.46 7.01 4.06
N ARG A 30 7.11 7.18 5.22
CA ARG A 30 7.28 8.49 5.86
C ARG A 30 8.03 9.53 4.99
N SER A 31 8.75 9.06 3.96
CA SER A 31 9.40 9.93 2.97
C SER A 31 8.43 10.60 2.00
N GLY A 32 7.13 10.26 2.05
CA GLY A 32 6.13 10.64 1.06
C GLY A 32 6.10 9.73 -0.17
N PHE A 33 7.06 8.83 -0.32
CA PHE A 33 7.04 7.85 -1.42
C PHE A 33 6.00 6.77 -1.12
N SER A 34 5.14 6.51 -2.10
CA SER A 34 4.08 5.50 -1.99
C SER A 34 3.99 4.72 -3.29
N TYR A 35 3.68 3.43 -3.21
CA TYR A 35 3.53 2.59 -4.38
C TYR A 35 2.55 1.44 -4.15
N PHE A 36 1.95 1.00 -5.25
CA PHE A 36 1.21 -0.26 -5.36
C PHE A 36 2.03 -1.25 -6.16
N TYR A 37 1.88 -2.53 -5.88
CA TYR A 37 2.58 -3.57 -6.62
C TYR A 37 1.75 -4.84 -6.75
N SER A 38 2.01 -5.57 -7.84
CA SER A 38 1.62 -6.98 -7.99
C SER A 38 2.83 -7.82 -8.41
N TYR A 39 2.79 -9.09 -8.09
CA TYR A 39 3.88 -10.02 -8.35
C TYR A 39 3.33 -11.30 -8.97
N ARG A 40 3.95 -11.78 -10.05
CA ARG A 40 3.47 -12.91 -10.86
C ARG A 40 1.98 -12.75 -11.19
N ASP A 41 1.67 -11.60 -11.73
CA ASP A 41 0.31 -11.20 -12.06
C ASP A 41 0.01 -11.59 -13.52
N PRO A 42 -1.02 -12.40 -13.77
CA PRO A 42 -1.43 -12.72 -15.14
C PRO A 42 -2.14 -11.56 -15.83
N ARG A 43 -2.59 -10.55 -15.09
CA ARG A 43 -3.24 -9.36 -15.60
C ARG A 43 -2.27 -8.18 -15.57
N LEU A 44 -2.47 -7.20 -16.44
CA LEU A 44 -1.66 -5.98 -16.47
C LEU A 44 -2.56 -4.75 -16.39
N THR A 45 -3.36 -4.52 -17.41
CA THR A 45 -4.23 -3.34 -17.50
C THR A 45 -5.29 -3.35 -16.41
N GLU A 46 -5.94 -4.49 -16.19
CA GLU A 46 -6.98 -4.64 -15.17
C GLU A 46 -6.44 -4.40 -13.76
N THR A 47 -5.20 -4.79 -13.49
CA THR A 47 -4.57 -4.52 -12.19
C THR A 47 -4.28 -3.03 -12.01
N TYR A 48 -3.86 -2.33 -13.06
CA TYR A 48 -3.73 -0.88 -13.01
C TYR A 48 -5.07 -0.17 -12.79
N ASP A 49 -6.12 -0.63 -13.43
CA ASP A 49 -7.46 -0.07 -13.24
C ASP A 49 -7.95 -0.27 -11.81
N ILE A 50 -7.63 -1.41 -11.17
CA ILE A 50 -7.90 -1.65 -9.75
C ILE A 50 -7.15 -0.63 -8.89
N PHE A 51 -5.86 -0.39 -9.14
CA PHE A 51 -5.07 0.59 -8.37
C PHE A 51 -5.64 2.02 -8.51
N LYS A 52 -6.01 2.42 -9.73
CA LYS A 52 -6.64 3.73 -9.99
C LYS A 52 -8.02 3.87 -9.30
N GLY A 53 -8.76 2.79 -9.23
CA GLY A 53 -10.10 2.76 -8.62
C GLY A 53 -10.09 2.82 -7.09
N LEU A 54 -8.93 2.65 -6.42
CA LEU A 54 -8.86 2.58 -4.96
C LEU A 54 -9.33 3.86 -4.27
N ALA A 55 -9.06 5.03 -4.82
CA ALA A 55 -9.52 6.29 -4.25
C ALA A 55 -11.05 6.32 -4.11
N GLN A 56 -11.76 5.92 -5.15
CA GLN A 56 -13.22 5.85 -5.13
C GLN A 56 -13.73 4.81 -4.12
N GLN A 57 -13.06 3.67 -4.01
CA GLN A 57 -13.43 2.63 -3.04
C GLN A 57 -13.25 3.11 -1.60
N ILE A 58 -12.15 3.82 -1.31
CA ILE A 58 -11.88 4.39 0.01
C ILE A 58 -12.83 5.53 0.36
N GLU A 59 -13.23 6.35 -0.59
CA GLU A 59 -14.23 7.41 -0.41
C GLU A 59 -15.58 6.87 0.12
N HIS A 60 -15.94 5.64 -0.30
CA HIS A 60 -17.15 4.96 0.12
C HIS A 60 -16.92 3.92 1.23
N PHE A 61 -15.71 3.92 1.83
CA PHE A 61 -15.38 2.97 2.89
C PHE A 61 -16.33 3.14 4.07
N ASP A 62 -16.94 2.04 4.48
CA ASP A 62 -17.74 1.95 5.70
C ASP A 62 -17.35 0.69 6.48
N ALA A 63 -17.25 0.83 7.78
CA ALA A 63 -16.91 -0.25 8.68
C ALA A 63 -17.51 0.01 10.07
N ASP A 64 -18.05 -1.01 10.67
CA ASP A 64 -18.51 -0.92 12.05
C ASP A 64 -17.34 -0.84 13.04
N LYS A 65 -17.65 -0.56 14.30
CA LYS A 65 -16.64 -0.44 15.36
C LYS A 65 -15.79 -1.72 15.52
N ARG A 66 -16.39 -2.88 15.33
CA ARG A 66 -15.69 -4.17 15.48
C ARG A 66 -14.71 -4.40 14.33
N GLU A 67 -15.10 -4.04 13.13
CA GLU A 67 -14.25 -4.12 11.95
C GLU A 67 -13.08 -3.14 12.05
N MET A 68 -13.34 -1.88 12.43
CA MET A 68 -12.28 -0.90 12.67
C MET A 68 -11.26 -1.40 13.70
N ILE A 69 -11.71 -2.02 14.80
CA ILE A 69 -10.80 -2.60 15.80
C ILE A 69 -9.87 -3.66 15.17
N LYS A 70 -10.37 -4.50 14.26
CA LYS A 70 -9.52 -5.51 13.58
C LYS A 70 -8.41 -4.85 12.78
N TYR A 71 -8.71 -3.80 12.01
CA TYR A 71 -7.72 -3.09 11.19
C TYR A 71 -6.69 -2.35 12.06
N ILE A 72 -7.15 -1.71 13.13
CA ILE A 72 -6.28 -1.05 14.12
C ILE A 72 -5.34 -2.06 14.77
N LEU A 73 -5.86 -3.18 15.28
CA LEU A 73 -5.04 -4.24 15.88
C LEU A 73 -4.06 -4.85 14.89
N GLY A 74 -4.47 -5.09 13.64
CA GLY A 74 -3.58 -5.55 12.58
C GLY A 74 -2.43 -4.58 12.31
N THR A 75 -2.70 -3.27 12.34
CA THR A 75 -1.69 -2.22 12.18
C THR A 75 -0.74 -2.16 13.38
N ILE A 76 -1.26 -2.15 14.60
CA ILE A 76 -0.46 -2.14 15.84
C ILE A 76 0.42 -3.39 15.93
N ASN A 77 -0.10 -4.56 15.60
CA ASN A 77 0.68 -5.80 15.58
C ASN A 77 1.91 -5.71 14.66
N THR A 78 1.79 -5.02 13.53
CA THR A 78 2.92 -4.79 12.62
C THR A 78 3.98 -3.87 13.24
N LEU A 79 3.59 -2.87 14.03
CA LEU A 79 4.51 -1.97 14.74
C LEU A 79 5.21 -2.65 15.91
N ASP A 80 4.49 -3.51 16.62
CA ASP A 80 4.94 -4.16 17.86
C ASP A 80 5.68 -5.49 17.61
N GLN A 81 5.95 -5.85 16.36
CA GLN A 81 6.71 -7.07 16.06
C GLN A 81 8.09 -7.05 16.74
N PRO A 82 8.48 -8.15 17.39
CA PRO A 82 9.83 -8.29 17.92
C PRO A 82 10.89 -8.08 16.85
N LYS A 83 11.89 -7.29 17.14
CA LYS A 83 12.98 -6.97 16.21
C LYS A 83 14.25 -7.72 16.61
N THR A 84 14.94 -8.28 15.64
CA THR A 84 16.30 -8.79 15.81
C THR A 84 17.27 -7.65 16.15
N ASN A 85 18.45 -7.96 16.67
CA ASN A 85 19.46 -6.94 16.99
C ASN A 85 19.83 -6.08 15.77
N MET A 86 19.89 -6.67 14.57
CA MET A 86 20.18 -5.94 13.35
C MET A 86 19.04 -4.99 12.96
N GLU A 87 17.80 -5.43 13.09
CA GLU A 87 16.63 -4.57 12.85
C GLU A 87 16.53 -3.44 13.87
N GLN A 88 16.88 -3.69 15.14
CA GLN A 88 16.95 -2.65 16.16
C GLN A 88 18.03 -1.61 15.82
N LEU A 89 19.21 -2.05 15.39
CA LEU A 89 20.27 -1.17 14.93
C LEU A 89 19.82 -0.31 13.73
N ASN A 90 19.27 -0.95 12.70
CA ASN A 90 18.78 -0.23 11.52
C ASN A 90 17.65 0.76 11.88
N HIS A 91 16.78 0.40 12.81
CA HIS A 91 15.74 1.27 13.31
C HIS A 91 16.33 2.48 14.06
N ALA A 92 17.33 2.28 14.91
CA ALA A 92 18.01 3.35 15.63
C ALA A 92 18.73 4.31 14.67
N ILE A 93 19.44 3.78 13.67
CA ILE A 93 20.09 4.58 12.61
C ILE A 93 19.05 5.39 11.84
N GLY A 94 17.93 4.75 11.43
CA GLY A 94 16.85 5.42 10.72
C GLY A 94 16.19 6.53 11.53
N ARG A 95 16.00 6.33 12.84
CA ARG A 95 15.52 7.36 13.77
C ARG A 95 16.45 8.56 13.81
N PHE A 96 17.74 8.30 13.98
CA PHE A 96 18.76 9.36 14.04
C PHE A 96 18.76 10.25 12.80
N TYR A 97 18.84 9.65 11.60
CA TYR A 97 18.85 10.41 10.35
C TYR A 97 17.53 11.15 10.07
N LYS A 98 16.40 10.63 10.51
CA LYS A 98 15.07 11.24 10.33
C LYS A 98 14.69 12.16 11.48
N GLN A 99 15.56 12.31 12.49
CA GLN A 99 15.31 13.10 13.71
C GLN A 99 14.02 12.73 14.44
N LEU A 100 13.65 11.42 14.43
CA LEU A 100 12.43 10.93 15.07
C LEU A 100 12.67 10.72 16.57
N THR A 101 11.79 11.29 17.38
CA THR A 101 11.78 11.18 18.82
C THR A 101 10.82 10.10 19.32
N ASP A 102 10.88 9.75 20.61
CA ASP A 102 9.89 8.86 21.23
C ASP A 102 8.49 9.49 21.24
N ALA A 103 8.40 10.81 21.30
CA ALA A 103 7.14 11.54 21.23
C ALA A 103 6.46 11.32 19.87
N ASP A 104 7.22 11.33 18.76
CA ASP A 104 6.67 11.08 17.42
C ASP A 104 6.09 9.65 17.31
N PHE A 105 6.76 8.66 17.89
CA PHE A 105 6.25 7.28 17.91
C PHE A 105 5.02 7.11 18.80
N LEU A 106 4.99 7.80 19.94
CA LEU A 106 3.83 7.80 20.82
C LEU A 106 2.62 8.47 20.15
N GLN A 107 2.85 9.58 19.47
CA GLN A 107 1.82 10.27 18.70
C GLN A 107 1.27 9.38 17.60
N GLU A 108 2.12 8.78 16.75
CA GLU A 108 1.71 7.86 15.69
C GLU A 108 0.86 6.71 16.25
N ARG A 109 1.30 6.11 17.36
CA ARG A 109 0.54 5.04 18.02
C ARG A 109 -0.83 5.50 18.49
N THR A 110 -0.90 6.70 19.07
CA THR A 110 -2.15 7.29 19.54
C THR A 110 -3.11 7.55 18.38
N GLU A 111 -2.62 8.11 17.28
CA GLU A 111 -3.40 8.36 16.06
C GLU A 111 -3.94 7.06 15.46
N ILE A 112 -3.12 5.99 15.40
CA ILE A 112 -3.56 4.67 14.93
C ILE A 112 -4.69 4.13 15.81
N LEU A 113 -4.56 4.23 17.13
CA LEU A 113 -5.57 3.72 18.07
C LEU A 113 -6.89 4.51 18.02
N GLN A 114 -6.84 5.77 17.62
CA GLN A 114 -8.00 6.66 17.52
C GLN A 114 -8.61 6.69 16.12
N THR A 115 -8.02 6.02 15.14
CA THR A 115 -8.49 6.04 13.73
C THR A 115 -9.95 5.60 13.63
N THR A 116 -10.74 6.39 12.92
CA THR A 116 -12.15 6.13 12.62
C THR A 116 -12.36 5.81 11.14
N ALA A 117 -13.54 5.32 10.77
CA ALA A 117 -13.91 5.13 9.37
C ALA A 117 -13.96 6.46 8.59
N ALA A 118 -14.26 7.58 9.26
CA ALA A 118 -14.22 8.90 8.64
C ALA A 118 -12.78 9.29 8.25
N ASP A 119 -11.82 9.09 9.14
CA ASP A 119 -10.39 9.36 8.85
C ASP A 119 -9.89 8.53 7.66
N ILE A 120 -10.39 7.31 7.49
CA ILE A 120 -10.05 6.48 6.33
C ILE A 120 -10.63 7.08 5.05
N ARG A 121 -11.90 7.52 5.06
CA ARG A 121 -12.51 8.18 3.88
C ARG A 121 -11.77 9.45 3.48
N ASP A 122 -11.33 10.25 4.45
CA ASP A 122 -10.57 11.48 4.21
C ASP A 122 -9.22 11.22 3.51
N CYS A 123 -8.69 9.99 3.60
CA CYS A 123 -7.50 9.58 2.85
C CYS A 123 -7.76 9.37 1.34
N ALA A 124 -9.00 9.42 0.86
CA ALA A 124 -9.31 9.23 -0.57
C ALA A 124 -8.61 10.29 -1.44
N ASP A 125 -8.54 11.54 -0.99
CA ASP A 125 -7.84 12.61 -1.72
C ASP A 125 -6.34 12.35 -1.85
N LEU A 126 -5.72 11.77 -0.82
CA LEU A 126 -4.33 11.34 -0.89
C LEU A 126 -4.13 10.25 -1.96
N LEU A 127 -5.07 9.30 -2.06
CA LEU A 127 -5.01 8.24 -3.06
C LEU A 127 -5.23 8.75 -4.49
N ARG A 128 -6.02 9.83 -4.68
CA ARG A 128 -6.15 10.49 -5.99
C ARG A 128 -4.84 11.10 -6.47
N CYS A 129 -3.99 11.57 -5.54
CA CYS A 129 -2.65 12.07 -5.87
C CYS A 129 -1.68 10.96 -6.28
N VAL A 130 -1.98 9.69 -5.96
CA VAL A 130 -1.27 8.51 -6.46
C VAL A 130 -1.75 8.22 -7.88
N ASP A 131 -1.66 9.20 -8.75
CA ASP A 131 -1.93 9.00 -10.16
C ASP A 131 -0.87 8.05 -10.73
N CYS A 132 -1.33 7.03 -11.46
CA CYS A 132 -0.45 5.97 -11.96
C CYS A 132 0.44 6.45 -13.14
N GLU A 133 0.92 7.69 -13.09
CA GLU A 133 1.84 8.25 -14.09
C GLU A 133 3.20 7.54 -14.08
N ASN A 134 3.63 7.03 -12.94
CA ASN A 134 4.89 6.31 -12.80
C ASN A 134 4.65 4.81 -12.70
N VAL A 135 4.48 4.19 -13.85
CA VAL A 135 4.24 2.74 -13.97
C VAL A 135 5.51 2.05 -14.43
N CYS A 136 5.85 0.94 -13.76
CA CYS A 136 6.93 0.06 -14.17
C CYS A 136 6.44 -1.39 -14.17
N SER A 137 6.62 -2.09 -15.29
CA SER A 137 6.30 -3.51 -15.43
C SER A 137 7.46 -4.31 -15.97
N ILE A 138 7.68 -5.47 -15.37
CA ILE A 138 8.63 -6.47 -15.87
C ILE A 138 7.85 -7.74 -16.17
N GLY A 139 7.92 -8.22 -17.42
CA GLY A 139 7.13 -9.38 -17.83
C GLY A 139 7.52 -9.96 -19.17
N LYS A 140 6.72 -10.89 -19.66
CA LYS A 140 6.88 -11.46 -21.00
C LYS A 140 6.82 -10.36 -22.05
N GLU A 141 7.77 -10.36 -22.98
CA GLU A 141 7.86 -9.41 -24.09
C GLU A 141 6.53 -9.27 -24.86
N GLN A 142 5.92 -10.40 -25.23
CA GLN A 142 4.65 -10.40 -25.94
C GLN A 142 3.56 -9.63 -25.19
N LYS A 143 3.41 -9.88 -23.87
CA LYS A 143 2.39 -9.23 -23.04
C LYS A 143 2.65 -7.73 -22.88
N ILE A 144 3.90 -7.32 -22.75
CA ILE A 144 4.28 -5.91 -22.69
C ILE A 144 3.97 -5.23 -24.03
N LYS A 145 4.30 -5.85 -25.17
CA LYS A 145 4.00 -5.32 -26.50
C LYS A 145 2.50 -5.22 -26.80
N GLU A 146 1.70 -6.18 -26.37
CA GLU A 146 0.23 -6.14 -26.50
C GLU A 146 -0.38 -4.94 -25.74
N ASN A 147 0.33 -4.38 -24.76
CA ASN A 147 -0.10 -3.25 -23.95
C ASN A 147 0.86 -2.05 -24.06
N GLU A 148 1.54 -1.89 -25.19
CA GLU A 148 2.58 -0.87 -25.36
C GLU A 148 2.09 0.56 -25.13
N ASN A 149 0.80 0.83 -25.38
CA ASN A 149 0.16 2.10 -25.13
C ASN A 149 0.13 2.54 -23.65
N GLN A 150 0.40 1.63 -22.71
CA GLN A 150 0.49 1.91 -21.28
C GLN A 150 1.89 2.43 -20.86
N PHE A 151 2.88 2.35 -21.75
CA PHE A 151 4.27 2.64 -21.42
C PHE A 151 4.86 3.71 -22.34
N THR A 152 5.61 4.61 -21.75
CA THR A 152 6.37 5.62 -22.50
C THR A 152 7.69 5.07 -23.04
N ARG A 153 8.19 3.96 -22.47
CA ARG A 153 9.46 3.32 -22.84
C ARG A 153 9.39 1.82 -22.59
N ILE A 154 9.84 1.05 -23.55
CA ILE A 154 9.95 -0.42 -23.44
C ILE A 154 11.39 -0.79 -23.76
N GLU A 155 12.00 -1.61 -22.91
CA GLU A 155 13.37 -2.10 -23.09
C GLU A 155 13.44 -3.61 -22.90
N SER A 156 14.34 -4.26 -23.63
CA SER A 156 14.71 -5.64 -23.36
C SER A 156 15.71 -5.69 -22.20
N LEU A 157 15.52 -6.65 -21.28
CA LEU A 157 16.45 -6.89 -20.17
C LEU A 157 17.57 -7.88 -20.55
N ILE A 158 17.48 -8.53 -21.73
CA ILE A 158 18.42 -9.55 -22.24
C ILE A 158 18.75 -9.23 -23.69
#